data_ac3acda9921db0dae16f7ed38ed3bc9c
#
_entry.id   ac3acda9921db0dae16f7ed38ed3bc9c
#
_cell.length_a   1.000
_cell.length_b   1.000
_cell.length_c   1.000
_cell.angle_alpha   90.00
_cell.angle_beta   90.00
_cell.angle_gamma   90.00
#
_symmetry.space_group_name_H-M   'P 1'
#
loop_
_entity.id
_entity.type
_entity.pdbx_description
1 polymer ?
#
loop_
_entity_poly.entity_id
_entity_poly.type
_entity_poly.pdbx_seq_one_letter_code
_entity_poly.pdbx_strand_id
1 'polypeptide(L)'
;MGIFDRFRKRRPGDDTTETAGDAGPARLPEPDPPAHPLNQQPEGFRLPGDLGLLADTETRLRAFLWDRVLTSAEPDLLDVWGEEIAAEGIGDEQADRAFEAVLAARRAQQASWGPDDVLPLTSAFAALADAGIVARENFSCCGTCASAEIADERDDSRTWRGYVYYHQQDTESLLSSRSTYVGYGAFLDAFMTEEEWLALSDADKEATYERLTVDLMVGDVLPVLERHGVRVEWNRELGTRILLDDVDTVVLV
;
A
#
# COMPACT_ATOMS: atom_id res chain seq x y z
N MET A 1 -6.09 24.99 -6.84
CA MET A 1 -6.98 24.00 -6.22
C MET A 1 -8.30 24.11 -6.94
N GLY A 2 -8.55 23.20 -7.89
CA GLY A 2 -9.74 23.24 -8.74
C GLY A 2 -10.98 22.73 -8.01
N ILE A 3 -12.17 23.05 -8.53
CA ILE A 3 -13.47 22.66 -7.94
C ILE A 3 -13.64 21.14 -7.87
N PHE A 4 -12.93 20.39 -8.72
CA PHE A 4 -12.86 18.92 -8.72
C PHE A 4 -12.19 18.35 -7.46
N ASP A 5 -11.32 19.09 -6.76
CA ASP A 5 -10.69 18.68 -5.50
C ASP A 5 -11.67 18.66 -4.31
N ARG A 6 -12.77 19.41 -4.37
CA ARG A 6 -13.75 19.48 -3.26
C ARG A 6 -14.64 18.25 -3.16
N PHE A 7 -14.92 17.57 -4.27
CA PHE A 7 -15.74 16.34 -4.28
C PHE A 7 -14.99 15.14 -3.72
N ARG A 8 -13.66 15.20 -3.75
CA ARG A 8 -12.77 14.19 -3.20
C ARG A 8 -12.82 14.06 -1.67
N LYS A 9 -13.22 15.15 -0.95
CA LYS A 9 -13.25 15.17 0.53
C LYS A 9 -14.50 14.56 1.17
N ARG A 10 -15.48 14.06 0.39
CA ARG A 10 -16.68 13.41 0.91
C ARG A 10 -16.77 11.98 0.42
N ARG A 11 -15.95 11.09 0.97
CA ARG A 11 -16.25 9.66 0.94
C ARG A 11 -16.96 9.28 2.24
N PRO A 12 -18.19 8.73 2.17
CA PRO A 12 -18.72 7.92 3.26
C PRO A 12 -17.98 6.58 3.14
N GLY A 13 -17.22 6.19 4.15
CA GLY A 13 -16.62 4.85 4.15
C GLY A 13 -15.41 4.62 5.06
N ASP A 14 -14.91 5.66 5.76
CA ASP A 14 -13.83 5.48 6.74
C ASP A 14 -14.34 5.10 8.15
N ASP A 15 -15.64 4.85 8.28
CA ASP A 15 -16.23 4.33 9.52
C ASP A 15 -16.55 2.84 9.30
N THR A 16 -15.55 1.99 9.50
CA THR A 16 -15.76 0.54 9.64
C THR A 16 -16.47 0.23 10.95
N THR A 17 -17.78 0.52 11.02
CA THR A 17 -18.65 -0.25 11.91
C THR A 17 -18.83 -1.61 11.25
N GLU A 18 -18.08 -2.61 11.72
CA GLU A 18 -18.38 -4.01 11.50
C GLU A 18 -19.85 -4.27 11.84
N THR A 19 -20.69 -4.41 10.82
CA THR A 19 -21.99 -5.06 11.00
C THR A 19 -21.70 -6.53 11.23
N ALA A 20 -21.94 -7.00 12.47
CA ALA A 20 -21.95 -8.39 12.86
C ALA A 20 -22.95 -9.17 11.94
N GLY A 21 -22.44 -9.72 10.85
CA GLY A 21 -23.10 -10.71 10.04
C GLY A 21 -22.80 -12.10 10.61
N ASP A 22 -23.84 -12.90 10.73
CA ASP A 22 -23.98 -14.29 11.15
C ASP A 22 -22.65 -15.10 11.09
N ALA A 23 -22.03 -15.29 12.25
CA ALA A 23 -20.78 -16.06 12.40
C ALA A 23 -21.11 -17.55 12.23
N GLY A 24 -20.86 -18.10 11.04
CA GLY A 24 -20.65 -19.53 10.89
C GLY A 24 -19.60 -20.06 11.85
N PRO A 25 -19.48 -21.40 12.06
CA PRO A 25 -18.56 -21.97 13.04
C PRO A 25 -17.16 -21.42 12.83
N ALA A 26 -16.59 -20.82 13.89
CA ALA A 26 -15.27 -20.19 13.89
C ALA A 26 -14.24 -21.17 13.28
N ARG A 27 -13.80 -20.92 12.05
CA ARG A 27 -12.63 -21.56 11.49
C ARG A 27 -11.45 -21.14 12.35
N LEU A 28 -10.67 -22.10 12.82
CA LEU A 28 -9.38 -21.77 13.42
C LEU A 28 -8.61 -20.93 12.41
N PRO A 29 -7.95 -19.84 12.83
CA PRO A 29 -7.14 -19.06 11.92
C PRO A 29 -6.12 -19.98 11.25
N GLU A 30 -6.10 -19.98 9.93
CA GLU A 30 -5.05 -20.67 9.20
C GLU A 30 -3.72 -19.99 9.55
N PRO A 31 -2.61 -20.73 9.69
CA PRO A 31 -1.32 -20.11 9.95
C PRO A 31 -1.01 -19.13 8.83
N ASP A 32 -0.45 -17.97 9.19
CA ASP A 32 -0.04 -16.98 8.22
C ASP A 32 0.84 -17.63 7.12
N PRO A 33 0.63 -17.26 5.86
CA PRO A 33 1.45 -17.78 4.78
C PRO A 33 2.92 -17.40 5.02
N PRO A 34 3.88 -18.27 4.63
CA PRO A 34 5.28 -17.94 4.78
C PRO A 34 5.61 -16.66 4.01
N ALA A 35 6.42 -15.79 4.60
CA ALA A 35 6.87 -14.57 3.95
C ALA A 35 7.55 -14.90 2.61
N HIS A 36 7.27 -14.10 1.58
CA HIS A 36 7.90 -14.24 0.27
C HIS A 36 9.45 -14.24 0.40
N PRO A 37 10.18 -15.07 -0.36
CA PRO A 37 11.64 -15.16 -0.24
C PRO A 37 12.36 -13.81 -0.31
N LEU A 38 11.91 -12.88 -1.15
CA LEU A 38 12.46 -11.53 -1.26
C LEU A 38 12.26 -10.67 0.01
N ASN A 39 11.37 -11.07 0.91
CA ASN A 39 11.11 -10.40 2.18
C ASN A 39 11.81 -11.07 3.38
N GLN A 40 12.45 -12.21 3.16
CA GLN A 40 13.20 -12.88 4.22
C GLN A 40 14.51 -12.17 4.52
N GLN A 41 14.94 -12.22 5.78
CA GLN A 41 16.25 -11.71 6.15
C GLN A 41 17.36 -12.47 5.41
N PRO A 42 18.44 -11.78 4.96
CA PRO A 42 19.59 -12.46 4.41
C PRO A 42 20.16 -13.50 5.37
N GLU A 43 20.52 -14.66 4.85
CA GLU A 43 21.08 -15.74 5.66
C GLU A 43 22.34 -15.27 6.41
N GLY A 44 22.38 -15.55 7.71
CA GLY A 44 23.51 -15.14 8.57
C GLY A 44 23.59 -13.67 8.93
N PHE A 45 22.65 -12.83 8.50
CA PHE A 45 22.62 -11.42 8.90
C PHE A 45 22.51 -11.28 10.43
N ARG A 46 23.33 -10.41 11.00
CA ARG A 46 23.36 -10.04 12.42
C ARG A 46 23.55 -8.53 12.56
N LEU A 47 23.00 -7.99 13.64
CA LEU A 47 23.30 -6.61 14.02
C LEU A 47 24.77 -6.44 14.43
N PRO A 48 25.33 -5.21 14.33
CA PRO A 48 26.72 -4.94 14.72
C PRO A 48 27.02 -5.39 16.15
N GLY A 49 28.09 -6.16 16.35
CA GLY A 49 28.44 -6.72 17.65
C GLY A 49 28.87 -5.65 18.67
N ASP A 50 29.30 -4.49 18.21
CA ASP A 50 29.68 -3.33 19.03
C ASP A 50 28.47 -2.57 19.62
N LEU A 51 27.23 -2.96 19.26
CA LEU A 51 26.02 -2.54 19.97
C LEU A 51 25.93 -3.13 21.39
N GLY A 52 26.70 -4.17 21.70
CA GLY A 52 26.76 -4.77 23.05
C GLY A 52 25.47 -5.45 23.50
N LEU A 53 24.60 -5.85 22.56
CA LEU A 53 23.33 -6.50 22.85
C LEU A 53 23.52 -7.96 23.28
N LEU A 54 22.66 -8.43 24.19
CA LEU A 54 22.56 -9.86 24.47
C LEU A 54 21.99 -10.59 23.24
N ALA A 55 22.35 -11.86 23.04
CA ALA A 55 21.96 -12.63 21.86
C ALA A 55 20.45 -12.69 21.65
N ASP A 56 19.66 -12.84 22.71
CA ASP A 56 18.20 -12.88 22.63
C ASP A 56 17.62 -11.51 22.27
N THR A 57 18.16 -10.43 22.87
CA THR A 57 17.76 -9.05 22.57
C THR A 57 18.13 -8.68 21.13
N GLU A 58 19.32 -9.05 20.66
CA GLU A 58 19.73 -8.88 19.25
C GLU A 58 18.73 -9.55 18.30
N THR A 59 18.36 -10.79 18.59
CA THR A 59 17.46 -11.56 17.73
C THR A 59 16.07 -10.92 17.65
N ARG A 60 15.52 -10.49 18.79
CA ARG A 60 14.20 -9.82 18.81
C ARG A 60 14.24 -8.46 18.14
N LEU A 61 15.23 -7.63 18.45
CA LEU A 61 15.38 -6.30 17.85
C LEU A 61 15.57 -6.41 16.33
N ARG A 62 16.44 -7.30 15.88
CA ARG A 62 16.69 -7.53 14.46
C ARG A 62 15.43 -7.98 13.72
N ALA A 63 14.65 -8.89 14.28
CA ALA A 63 13.39 -9.34 13.70
C ALA A 63 12.38 -8.18 13.64
N PHE A 64 12.21 -7.47 14.75
CA PHE A 64 11.32 -6.31 14.84
C PHE A 64 11.67 -5.22 13.81
N LEU A 65 12.94 -4.83 13.73
CA LEU A 65 13.37 -3.81 12.78
C LEU A 65 13.28 -4.29 11.33
N TRP A 66 13.49 -5.59 11.07
CA TRP A 66 13.32 -6.15 9.74
C TRP A 66 11.88 -6.00 9.26
N ASP A 67 10.90 -6.34 10.09
CA ASP A 67 9.48 -6.20 9.77
C ASP A 67 9.12 -4.74 9.45
N ARG A 68 9.74 -3.78 10.15
CA ARG A 68 9.52 -2.34 9.89
C ARG A 68 10.12 -1.90 8.56
N VAL A 69 11.35 -2.32 8.27
CA VAL A 69 12.02 -1.99 6.98
C VAL A 69 11.29 -2.60 5.78
N LEU A 70 10.49 -3.65 5.96
CA LEU A 70 9.63 -4.17 4.89
C LEU A 70 8.46 -3.24 4.53
N THR A 71 8.12 -2.27 5.37
CA THR A 71 7.02 -1.32 5.11
C THR A 71 7.51 0.10 4.83
N SER A 72 8.66 0.51 5.39
CA SER A 72 9.20 1.85 5.22
C SER A 72 10.70 1.93 5.46
N ALA A 73 11.36 2.85 4.74
CA ALA A 73 12.76 3.22 4.97
C ALA A 73 12.92 4.42 5.93
N GLU A 74 11.85 4.93 6.51
CA GLU A 74 11.86 6.16 7.29
C GLU A 74 12.20 5.88 8.76
N PRO A 75 13.29 6.48 9.30
CA PRO A 75 13.70 6.29 10.69
C PRO A 75 12.72 6.91 11.70
N ASP A 76 11.94 7.91 11.29
CA ASP A 76 10.93 8.57 12.14
C ASP A 76 9.89 7.59 12.73
N LEU A 77 9.76 6.43 12.10
CA LEU A 77 8.94 5.35 12.65
C LEU A 77 9.50 4.74 13.94
N LEU A 78 10.79 4.92 14.24
CA LEU A 78 11.37 4.46 15.53
C LEU A 78 10.75 5.21 16.72
N ASP A 79 10.37 6.46 16.54
CA ASP A 79 9.68 7.23 17.59
C ASP A 79 8.32 6.65 17.96
N VAL A 80 7.63 6.03 16.97
CA VAL A 80 6.33 5.39 17.18
C VAL A 80 6.45 4.10 18.00
N TRP A 81 7.58 3.40 17.91
CA TRP A 81 7.85 2.14 18.63
C TRP A 81 8.88 2.29 19.76
N GLY A 82 9.15 3.52 20.17
CA GLY A 82 10.12 3.81 21.23
C GLY A 82 9.84 3.07 22.54
N GLU A 83 8.57 2.83 22.88
CA GLU A 83 8.18 2.08 24.06
C GLU A 83 8.56 0.59 23.98
N GLU A 84 8.38 -0.05 22.82
CA GLU A 84 8.75 -1.45 22.59
C GLU A 84 10.27 -1.62 22.60
N ILE A 85 11.00 -0.72 21.96
CA ILE A 85 12.46 -0.71 21.94
C ILE A 85 13.02 -0.46 23.34
N ALA A 86 12.47 0.51 24.06
CA ALA A 86 12.89 0.83 25.44
C ALA A 86 12.59 -0.32 26.41
N ALA A 87 11.48 -1.06 26.21
CA ALA A 87 11.15 -2.23 27.02
C ALA A 87 12.20 -3.34 26.92
N GLU A 88 12.96 -3.41 25.84
CA GLU A 88 14.10 -4.32 25.66
C GLU A 88 15.40 -3.78 26.29
N GLY A 89 15.40 -2.60 26.91
CA GLY A 89 16.56 -1.96 27.50
C GLY A 89 17.51 -1.34 26.47
N ILE A 90 17.00 -0.98 25.31
CA ILE A 90 17.78 -0.43 24.19
C ILE A 90 17.63 1.09 24.21
N GLY A 91 18.75 1.80 24.19
CA GLY A 91 18.76 3.26 24.08
C GLY A 91 18.67 3.74 22.63
N ASP A 92 18.27 5.00 22.46
CA ASP A 92 18.02 5.63 21.14
C ASP A 92 19.18 5.44 20.17
N GLU A 93 20.42 5.73 20.59
CA GLU A 93 21.62 5.57 19.74
C GLU A 93 21.83 4.11 19.28
N GLN A 94 21.51 3.13 20.13
CA GLN A 94 21.60 1.72 19.76
C GLN A 94 20.49 1.35 18.78
N ALA A 95 19.29 1.88 18.98
CA ALA A 95 18.13 1.67 18.09
C ALA A 95 18.40 2.24 16.70
N ASP A 96 18.88 3.49 16.61
CA ASP A 96 19.23 4.13 15.34
C ASP A 96 20.30 3.34 14.58
N ARG A 97 21.38 2.95 15.25
CA ARG A 97 22.45 2.16 14.63
C ARG A 97 22.00 0.76 14.21
N ALA A 98 21.10 0.15 14.97
CA ALA A 98 20.50 -1.13 14.62
C ALA A 98 19.60 -0.99 13.38
N PHE A 99 18.78 0.07 13.33
CA PHE A 99 17.91 0.36 12.18
C PHE A 99 18.72 0.60 10.91
N GLU A 100 19.74 1.45 10.97
CA GLU A 100 20.63 1.71 9.83
C GLU A 100 21.32 0.43 9.33
N ALA A 101 21.72 -0.47 10.23
CA ALA A 101 22.30 -1.74 9.85
C ALA A 101 21.30 -2.66 9.12
N VAL A 102 20.04 -2.72 9.59
CA VAL A 102 18.96 -3.47 8.95
C VAL A 102 18.63 -2.88 7.59
N LEU A 103 18.49 -1.56 7.52
CA LEU A 103 18.21 -0.83 6.27
C LEU A 103 19.33 -1.04 5.23
N ALA A 104 20.59 -0.98 5.65
CA ALA A 104 21.73 -1.25 4.78
C ALA A 104 21.73 -2.70 4.28
N ALA A 105 21.38 -3.68 5.13
CA ALA A 105 21.24 -5.08 4.72
C ALA A 105 20.11 -5.26 3.70
N ARG A 106 18.98 -4.59 3.90
CA ARG A 106 17.85 -4.61 2.96
C ARG A 106 18.23 -4.00 1.61
N ARG A 107 18.88 -2.84 1.60
CA ARG A 107 19.38 -2.21 0.36
C ARG A 107 20.39 -3.08 -0.37
N ALA A 108 21.29 -3.74 0.35
CA ALA A 108 22.24 -4.67 -0.25
C ALA A 108 21.55 -5.90 -0.87
N GLN A 109 20.52 -6.43 -0.20
CA GLN A 109 19.69 -7.51 -0.75
C GLN A 109 19.00 -7.04 -2.04
N GLN A 110 18.32 -5.89 -2.02
CA GLN A 110 17.62 -5.33 -3.19
C GLN A 110 18.57 -5.02 -4.36
N ALA A 111 19.79 -4.58 -4.08
CA ALA A 111 20.81 -4.32 -5.11
C ALA A 111 21.25 -5.60 -5.86
N SER A 112 20.98 -6.80 -5.30
CA SER A 112 21.27 -8.08 -5.95
C SER A 112 20.13 -8.60 -6.83
N TRP A 113 18.96 -7.95 -6.80
CA TRP A 113 17.79 -8.38 -7.56
C TRP A 113 17.94 -8.11 -9.05
N GLY A 114 17.37 -8.99 -9.84
CA GLY A 114 17.32 -8.89 -11.29
C GLY A 114 15.90 -8.69 -11.83
N PRO A 115 15.75 -8.70 -13.15
CA PRO A 115 14.42 -8.54 -13.79
C PRO A 115 13.42 -9.62 -13.40
N ASP A 116 13.89 -10.81 -13.00
CA ASP A 116 13.02 -11.93 -12.61
C ASP A 116 12.49 -11.80 -11.17
N ASP A 117 13.02 -10.84 -10.40
CA ASP A 117 12.59 -10.56 -9.03
C ASP A 117 11.48 -9.50 -8.96
N VAL A 118 10.98 -9.02 -10.10
CA VAL A 118 9.85 -8.08 -10.16
C VAL A 118 8.55 -8.85 -9.97
N LEU A 119 7.80 -8.49 -8.92
CA LEU A 119 6.57 -9.19 -8.58
C LEU A 119 5.42 -8.86 -9.56
N PRO A 120 4.44 -9.78 -9.71
CA PRO A 120 3.27 -9.57 -10.56
C PRO A 120 2.52 -8.27 -10.25
N LEU A 121 2.35 -7.93 -8.97
CA LEU A 121 1.67 -6.69 -8.54
C LEU A 121 2.42 -5.46 -9.03
N THR A 122 3.74 -5.39 -8.79
CA THR A 122 4.59 -4.27 -9.23
C THR A 122 4.56 -4.13 -10.76
N SER A 123 4.61 -5.25 -11.49
CA SER A 123 4.48 -5.25 -12.95
C SER A 123 3.12 -4.74 -13.42
N ALA A 124 2.05 -5.10 -12.71
CA ALA A 124 0.70 -4.61 -13.00
C ALA A 124 0.57 -3.11 -12.76
N PHE A 125 1.12 -2.60 -11.65
CA PHE A 125 1.10 -1.18 -11.32
C PHE A 125 1.92 -0.35 -12.32
N ALA A 126 3.07 -0.85 -12.77
CA ALA A 126 3.83 -0.23 -13.86
C ALA A 126 3.02 -0.17 -15.17
N ALA A 127 2.35 -1.26 -15.55
CA ALA A 127 1.50 -1.31 -16.73
C ALA A 127 0.26 -0.39 -16.63
N LEU A 128 -0.31 -0.21 -15.43
CA LEU A 128 -1.36 0.77 -15.17
C LEU A 128 -0.85 2.20 -15.36
N ALA A 129 0.34 2.51 -14.86
CA ALA A 129 0.96 3.83 -15.07
C ALA A 129 1.17 4.12 -16.55
N ASP A 130 1.62 3.14 -17.34
CA ASP A 130 1.74 3.26 -18.80
C ASP A 130 0.40 3.47 -19.50
N ALA A 131 -0.68 2.94 -18.94
CA ALA A 131 -2.04 3.12 -19.42
C ALA A 131 -2.69 4.44 -18.98
N GLY A 132 -1.98 5.34 -18.29
CA GLY A 132 -2.50 6.63 -17.81
C GLY A 132 -3.34 6.54 -16.54
N ILE A 133 -3.04 5.56 -15.69
CA ILE A 133 -3.59 5.42 -14.34
C ILE A 133 -2.47 5.71 -13.34
N VAL A 134 -2.65 6.68 -12.45
CA VAL A 134 -1.71 6.88 -11.33
C VAL A 134 -1.76 5.66 -10.44
N ALA A 135 -0.78 4.79 -10.52
CA ALA A 135 -0.69 3.57 -9.73
C ALA A 135 0.45 3.69 -8.72
N ARG A 136 0.15 3.54 -7.42
CA ARG A 136 1.14 3.72 -6.36
C ARG A 136 1.06 2.58 -5.35
N GLU A 137 2.21 1.95 -5.14
CA GLU A 137 2.42 0.92 -4.13
C GLU A 137 2.94 1.56 -2.85
N ASN A 138 2.50 1.08 -1.69
CA ASN A 138 2.97 1.56 -0.38
C ASN A 138 2.91 3.09 -0.22
N PHE A 139 1.84 3.70 -0.74
CA PHE A 139 1.71 5.14 -0.91
C PHE A 139 1.13 5.81 0.32
N SER A 140 1.91 6.73 0.93
CA SER A 140 1.52 7.46 2.13
C SER A 140 1.26 6.56 3.35
N CYS A 141 1.09 7.14 4.52
CA CYS A 141 0.95 6.40 5.78
C CYS A 141 -0.40 5.73 5.96
N CYS A 142 -1.48 6.32 5.44
CA CYS A 142 -2.85 5.83 5.63
C CYS A 142 -3.78 6.29 4.49
N GLY A 143 -5.00 5.72 4.46
CA GLY A 143 -5.99 6.02 3.42
C GLY A 143 -6.40 7.49 3.33
N THR A 144 -6.49 8.20 4.46
CA THR A 144 -6.83 9.63 4.47
C THR A 144 -5.74 10.49 3.83
N CYS A 145 -4.47 10.26 4.19
CA CYS A 145 -3.33 10.95 3.58
C CYS A 145 -3.23 10.61 2.09
N ALA A 146 -3.24 9.32 1.76
CA ALA A 146 -3.18 8.88 0.38
C ALA A 146 -4.30 9.46 -0.49
N SER A 147 -5.53 9.54 0.01
CA SER A 147 -6.65 10.16 -0.71
C SER A 147 -6.46 11.66 -0.92
N ALA A 148 -5.75 12.35 -0.04
CA ALA A 148 -5.45 13.77 -0.17
C ALA A 148 -4.31 14.05 -1.17
N GLU A 149 -3.32 13.16 -1.24
CA GLU A 149 -2.06 13.35 -1.95
C GLU A 149 -2.04 12.76 -3.37
N ILE A 150 -2.84 11.71 -3.64
CA ILE A 150 -2.76 10.95 -4.90
C ILE A 150 -2.96 11.80 -6.17
N ALA A 151 -3.64 12.96 -6.08
CA ALA A 151 -3.79 13.86 -7.24
C ALA A 151 -2.51 14.60 -7.59
N ASP A 152 -1.65 14.83 -6.61
CA ASP A 152 -0.39 15.54 -6.79
C ASP A 152 0.68 14.64 -7.44
N GLU A 153 0.41 13.33 -7.52
CA GLU A 153 1.24 12.36 -8.23
C GLU A 153 1.10 12.41 -9.77
N ARG A 154 0.23 13.27 -10.29
CA ARG A 154 0.10 13.51 -11.73
C ARG A 154 1.16 14.49 -12.21
N ASP A 155 1.74 14.21 -13.36
CA ASP A 155 2.62 15.10 -14.09
C ASP A 155 2.05 15.43 -15.49
N ASP A 156 2.76 16.26 -16.23
CA ASP A 156 2.38 16.69 -17.58
C ASP A 156 2.77 15.69 -18.68
N SER A 157 3.27 14.49 -18.33
CA SER A 157 3.76 13.51 -19.31
C SER A 157 2.64 12.90 -20.16
N ARG A 158 1.44 12.85 -19.61
CA ARG A 158 0.24 12.26 -20.25
C ARG A 158 -1.06 12.71 -19.60
N THR A 159 -2.18 12.36 -20.20
CA THR A 159 -3.49 12.51 -19.55
C THR A 159 -3.70 11.37 -18.56
N TRP A 160 -3.70 11.70 -17.28
CA TRP A 160 -4.02 10.76 -16.20
C TRP A 160 -5.53 10.64 -16.02
N ARG A 161 -6.08 9.44 -16.23
CA ARG A 161 -7.55 9.22 -16.22
C ARG A 161 -8.11 8.86 -14.85
N GLY A 162 -7.28 8.33 -13.98
CA GLY A 162 -7.67 7.92 -12.64
C GLY A 162 -6.49 7.39 -11.85
N TYR A 163 -6.78 6.77 -10.73
CA TYR A 163 -5.75 6.28 -9.82
C TYR A 163 -6.14 4.97 -9.15
N VAL A 164 -5.11 4.22 -8.73
CA VAL A 164 -5.19 3.08 -7.83
C VAL A 164 -3.98 3.12 -6.89
N TYR A 165 -4.18 2.83 -5.61
CA TYR A 165 -3.10 2.77 -4.63
C TYR A 165 -3.43 1.82 -3.49
N TYR A 166 -2.39 1.33 -2.83
CA TYR A 166 -2.47 0.84 -1.46
C TYR A 166 -1.44 1.58 -0.60
N HIS A 167 -1.75 1.78 0.68
CA HIS A 167 -0.93 2.57 1.60
C HIS A 167 -0.12 1.68 2.55
N GLN A 168 0.73 2.26 3.43
CA GLN A 168 1.62 1.49 4.32
C GLN A 168 0.87 0.49 5.20
N GLN A 169 -0.29 0.85 5.77
CA GLN A 169 -1.10 -0.09 6.55
C GLN A 169 -1.66 -1.25 5.69
N ASP A 170 -1.98 -0.98 4.42
CA ASP A 170 -2.37 -2.03 3.46
C ASP A 170 -1.18 -2.95 3.14
N THR A 171 0.05 -2.40 3.11
CA THR A 171 1.29 -3.19 2.93
C THR A 171 1.50 -4.16 4.09
N GLU A 172 1.24 -3.76 5.33
CA GLU A 172 1.30 -4.66 6.48
C GLU A 172 0.32 -5.86 6.31
N SER A 173 -0.87 -5.59 5.79
CA SER A 173 -1.84 -6.66 5.46
C SER A 173 -1.32 -7.59 4.36
N LEU A 174 -0.70 -7.05 3.29
CA LEU A 174 -0.08 -7.86 2.24
C LEU A 174 1.05 -8.74 2.77
N LEU A 175 1.91 -8.21 3.63
CA LEU A 175 3.02 -8.95 4.20
C LEU A 175 2.57 -10.09 5.13
N SER A 176 1.44 -9.91 5.84
CA SER A 176 0.93 -10.89 6.80
C SER A 176 -0.05 -11.89 6.18
N SER A 177 -0.99 -11.43 5.36
CA SER A 177 -2.09 -12.25 4.83
C SER A 177 -2.08 -12.44 3.31
N ARG A 178 -1.16 -11.79 2.58
CA ARG A 178 -1.12 -11.76 1.11
C ARG A 178 -2.40 -11.20 0.48
N SER A 179 -3.13 -10.38 1.23
CA SER A 179 -4.42 -9.82 0.83
C SER A 179 -4.55 -8.40 1.32
N THR A 180 -5.10 -7.51 0.50
CA THR A 180 -5.36 -6.12 0.89
C THR A 180 -6.41 -5.47 0.02
N TYR A 181 -6.84 -4.28 0.46
CA TYR A 181 -7.75 -3.45 -0.29
C TYR A 181 -7.04 -2.27 -0.92
N VAL A 182 -7.37 -1.94 -2.18
CA VAL A 182 -6.84 -0.76 -2.86
C VAL A 182 -7.86 0.37 -2.92
N GLY A 183 -7.37 1.61 -2.75
CA GLY A 183 -8.10 2.83 -3.04
C GLY A 183 -8.06 3.13 -4.54
N TYR A 184 -9.12 3.72 -5.08
CA TYR A 184 -9.23 4.00 -6.52
C TYR A 184 -10.15 5.18 -6.79
N GLY A 185 -10.09 5.71 -8.00
CA GLY A 185 -11.00 6.74 -8.48
C GLY A 185 -10.67 7.25 -9.88
N ALA A 186 -11.58 8.02 -10.46
CA ALA A 186 -11.38 8.72 -11.70
C ALA A 186 -10.97 10.18 -11.48
N PHE A 187 -10.12 10.71 -12.34
CA PHE A 187 -9.87 12.15 -12.44
C PHE A 187 -10.84 12.75 -13.45
N LEU A 188 -11.81 13.53 -12.97
CA LEU A 188 -12.92 14.04 -13.78
C LEU A 188 -12.46 14.92 -14.94
N ASP A 189 -11.38 15.67 -14.76
CA ASP A 189 -10.79 16.55 -15.77
C ASP A 189 -10.25 15.81 -17.01
N ALA A 190 -10.07 14.50 -16.91
CA ALA A 190 -9.73 13.65 -18.06
C ALA A 190 -10.94 13.27 -18.93
N PHE A 191 -12.17 13.47 -18.44
CA PHE A 191 -13.38 13.01 -19.09
C PHE A 191 -14.35 14.13 -19.47
N MET A 192 -14.29 15.27 -18.78
CA MET A 192 -15.16 16.41 -19.01
C MET A 192 -14.53 17.72 -18.55
N THR A 193 -15.02 18.82 -19.08
CA THR A 193 -14.60 20.15 -18.68
C THR A 193 -15.27 20.55 -17.34
N GLU A 194 -14.67 21.55 -16.68
CA GLU A 194 -15.24 22.12 -15.46
C GLU A 194 -16.64 22.72 -15.71
N GLU A 195 -16.86 23.33 -16.87
CA GLU A 195 -18.14 23.91 -17.25
C GLU A 195 -19.24 22.84 -17.35
N GLU A 196 -18.94 21.72 -18.04
CA GLU A 196 -19.86 20.58 -18.14
C GLU A 196 -20.19 19.99 -16.76
N TRP A 197 -19.18 19.86 -15.88
CA TRP A 197 -19.38 19.36 -14.53
C TRP A 197 -20.27 20.29 -13.69
N LEU A 198 -20.02 21.61 -13.76
CA LEU A 198 -20.78 22.59 -13.01
C LEU A 198 -22.24 22.70 -13.47
N ALA A 199 -22.53 22.37 -14.73
CA ALA A 199 -23.88 22.34 -15.28
C ALA A 199 -24.76 21.18 -14.77
N LEU A 200 -24.14 20.15 -14.17
CA LEU A 200 -24.86 18.99 -13.64
C LEU A 200 -25.52 19.31 -12.28
N SER A 201 -26.68 18.70 -12.02
CA SER A 201 -27.25 18.64 -10.68
C SER A 201 -26.36 17.79 -9.74
N ASP A 202 -26.53 17.92 -8.42
CA ASP A 202 -25.74 17.13 -7.46
C ASP A 202 -25.97 15.60 -7.64
N ALA A 203 -27.20 15.20 -7.92
CA ALA A 203 -27.51 13.80 -8.21
C ALA A 203 -26.86 13.30 -9.53
N ASP A 204 -26.84 14.14 -10.58
CA ASP A 204 -26.16 13.80 -11.84
C ASP A 204 -24.65 13.78 -11.68
N LYS A 205 -24.07 14.61 -10.83
CA LYS A 205 -22.64 14.61 -10.50
C LYS A 205 -22.25 13.28 -9.85
N GLU A 206 -23.00 12.83 -8.85
CA GLU A 206 -22.78 11.57 -8.16
C GLU A 206 -22.87 10.39 -9.14
N ALA A 207 -23.95 10.29 -9.91
CA ALA A 207 -24.14 9.25 -10.90
C ALA A 207 -23.05 9.27 -12.00
N THR A 208 -22.64 10.46 -12.44
CA THR A 208 -21.58 10.60 -13.45
C THR A 208 -20.22 10.15 -12.91
N TYR A 209 -19.86 10.57 -11.70
CA TYR A 209 -18.60 10.13 -11.06
C TYR A 209 -18.58 8.62 -10.84
N GLU A 210 -19.66 8.05 -10.33
CA GLU A 210 -19.79 6.61 -10.13
C GLU A 210 -19.60 5.87 -11.45
N ARG A 211 -20.36 6.24 -12.48
CA ARG A 211 -20.27 5.60 -13.80
C ARG A 211 -18.85 5.69 -14.38
N LEU A 212 -18.23 6.88 -14.41
CA LEU A 212 -16.89 7.06 -14.95
C LEU A 212 -15.84 6.25 -14.19
N THR A 213 -15.96 6.20 -12.88
CA THR A 213 -15.04 5.43 -12.05
C THR A 213 -15.22 3.93 -12.26
N VAL A 214 -16.46 3.43 -12.24
CA VAL A 214 -16.75 2.01 -12.47
C VAL A 214 -16.30 1.58 -13.88
N ASP A 215 -16.63 2.37 -14.90
CA ASP A 215 -16.24 2.08 -16.29
C ASP A 215 -14.69 2.03 -16.43
N LEU A 216 -13.98 2.95 -15.79
CA LEU A 216 -12.51 2.98 -15.80
C LEU A 216 -11.91 1.75 -15.08
N MET A 217 -12.44 1.41 -13.91
CA MET A 217 -11.97 0.23 -13.17
C MET A 217 -12.22 -1.06 -13.95
N VAL A 218 -13.44 -1.27 -14.44
CA VAL A 218 -13.82 -2.50 -15.15
C VAL A 218 -13.16 -2.59 -16.53
N GLY A 219 -13.05 -1.48 -17.25
CA GLY A 219 -12.52 -1.47 -18.61
C GLY A 219 -11.00 -1.47 -18.70
N ASP A 220 -10.32 -0.81 -17.77
CA ASP A 220 -8.88 -0.59 -17.85
C ASP A 220 -8.10 -1.21 -16.69
N VAL A 221 -8.52 -1.00 -15.42
CA VAL A 221 -7.72 -1.38 -14.26
C VAL A 221 -7.78 -2.88 -13.97
N LEU A 222 -8.98 -3.44 -13.79
CA LEU A 222 -9.12 -4.86 -13.45
C LEU A 222 -8.51 -5.78 -14.52
N PRO A 223 -8.71 -5.55 -15.84
CA PRO A 223 -8.09 -6.39 -16.86
C PRO A 223 -6.56 -6.34 -16.87
N VAL A 224 -5.94 -5.22 -16.43
CA VAL A 224 -4.49 -5.14 -16.30
C VAL A 224 -4.02 -5.98 -15.11
N LEU A 225 -4.65 -5.83 -13.94
CA LEU A 225 -4.33 -6.62 -12.75
C LEU A 225 -4.45 -8.13 -13.04
N GLU A 226 -5.55 -8.57 -13.63
CA GLU A 226 -5.81 -9.98 -13.96
C GLU A 226 -4.79 -10.55 -14.96
N ARG A 227 -4.39 -9.78 -16.00
CA ARG A 227 -3.36 -10.21 -16.96
C ARG A 227 -2.00 -10.43 -16.34
N HIS A 228 -1.70 -9.73 -15.25
CA HIS A 228 -0.48 -9.94 -14.46
C HIS A 228 -0.63 -11.00 -13.37
N GLY A 229 -1.76 -11.72 -13.35
CA GLY A 229 -2.00 -12.81 -12.40
C GLY A 229 -2.45 -12.34 -11.01
N VAL A 230 -2.81 -11.07 -10.85
CA VAL A 230 -3.36 -10.53 -9.61
C VAL A 230 -4.83 -10.91 -9.53
N ARG A 231 -5.23 -11.62 -8.47
CA ARG A 231 -6.61 -11.96 -8.20
C ARG A 231 -7.32 -10.76 -7.59
N VAL A 232 -8.47 -10.37 -8.16
CA VAL A 232 -9.26 -9.23 -7.71
C VAL A 232 -10.69 -9.61 -7.42
N GLU A 233 -11.24 -9.06 -6.34
CA GLU A 233 -12.66 -9.18 -6.01
C GLU A 233 -13.25 -7.78 -5.77
N TRP A 234 -14.36 -7.50 -6.45
CA TRP A 234 -15.05 -6.23 -6.30
C TRP A 234 -16.52 -6.35 -6.78
N ASN A 235 -17.43 -5.80 -6.00
CA ASN A 235 -18.86 -5.79 -6.32
C ASN A 235 -19.28 -4.68 -7.30
N ARG A 236 -18.34 -3.86 -7.77
CA ARG A 236 -18.55 -2.69 -8.66
C ARG A 236 -19.34 -1.56 -8.04
N GLU A 237 -19.39 -1.48 -6.73
CA GLU A 237 -19.99 -0.39 -5.99
C GLU A 237 -18.93 0.59 -5.54
N LEU A 238 -19.11 1.89 -5.85
CA LEU A 238 -18.12 2.94 -5.55
C LEU A 238 -17.81 3.07 -4.05
N GLY A 239 -18.77 2.72 -3.20
CA GLY A 239 -18.60 2.74 -1.74
C GLY A 239 -17.73 1.62 -1.18
N THR A 240 -17.30 0.65 -1.99
CA THR A 240 -16.48 -0.49 -1.58
C THR A 240 -15.09 -0.43 -2.19
N ARG A 241 -14.07 -0.92 -1.44
CA ARG A 241 -12.71 -1.03 -1.96
C ARG A 241 -12.56 -2.31 -2.79
N ILE A 242 -11.62 -2.31 -3.72
CA ILE A 242 -11.23 -3.50 -4.50
C ILE A 242 -10.30 -4.35 -3.65
N LEU A 243 -10.65 -5.62 -3.43
CA LEU A 243 -9.79 -6.60 -2.76
C LEU A 243 -8.79 -7.18 -3.77
N LEU A 244 -7.52 -7.17 -3.40
CA LEU A 244 -6.47 -7.97 -4.01
C LEU A 244 -6.23 -9.18 -3.10
N ASP A 245 -6.22 -10.38 -3.67
CA ASP A 245 -6.11 -11.61 -2.92
C ASP A 245 -5.00 -12.51 -3.48
N ASP A 246 -4.31 -13.24 -2.58
CA ASP A 246 -3.16 -14.11 -2.87
C ASP A 246 -2.04 -13.39 -3.65
N VAL A 247 -1.63 -12.24 -3.14
CA VAL A 247 -0.67 -11.33 -3.77
C VAL A 247 0.53 -11.09 -2.85
N ASP A 248 1.72 -11.19 -3.44
CA ASP A 248 2.96 -10.80 -2.75
C ASP A 248 3.31 -9.34 -3.06
N THR A 249 3.94 -8.69 -2.09
CA THR A 249 4.47 -7.32 -2.23
C THR A 249 5.91 -7.25 -1.76
N VAL A 250 6.65 -6.30 -2.31
CA VAL A 250 8.00 -5.93 -1.90
C VAL A 250 8.13 -4.42 -1.94
N VAL A 251 8.46 -3.82 -0.80
CA VAL A 251 8.75 -2.38 -0.72
C VAL A 251 10.23 -2.16 -0.99
N LEU A 252 10.53 -1.26 -1.94
CA LEU A 252 11.89 -0.79 -2.21
C LEU A 252 12.27 0.29 -1.19
N VAL A 253 13.48 0.20 -0.62
CA VAL A 253 14.00 1.09 0.43
C VAL A 253 15.35 1.71 0.04
#